data_3d3bb8c6da39ba81055ec610dff1e8c1
#
_entry.id   3d3bb8c6da39ba81055ec610dff1e8c1
#
_cell.length_a   1.000
_cell.length_b   1.000
_cell.length_c   1.000
_cell.angle_alpha   90.00
_cell.angle_beta   90.00
_cell.angle_gamma   90.00
#
_symmetry.space_group_name_H-M   'P 1'
#
loop_
_entity.id
_entity.type
_entity.pdbx_description
1 polymer ?
#
loop_
_entity_poly.entity_id
_entity_poly.type
_entity_poly.pdbx_seq_one_letter_code
_entity_poly.pdbx_strand_id
1 'polypeptide(L)'
;MVQSSSTFAERLSDDSARVSKNLHAILNSESYQRAHQDAALLESDSMRGVRMLLEITKPQSVLNDYQIESTVIVFGGVHVVSHDAARQLLDQAEKNLDVDPQSVSRKRAYSRAKRLLELAHFYDDARQFARLVSSLPADDGRRHVIVTGGGPGIMEAANRGAFDVGAQLIGLNITLPGEQHPNPYITPELCFLFNYFSLRKFHFVMRSVGAVLFPGGFGTLDELFEVLTLRQTGMKRSIPVVLFGRDYWSRLIDFDFLSDSGLVADEHLDLFRMTDSVDEAWEIIRTFQADDA
;
A
#
# COMPACT_ATOMS: atom_id res chain seq x y z
N MET A 1 -23.97 74.48 14.49
CA MET A 1 -23.65 73.15 13.97
C MET A 1 -24.64 72.88 12.85
N VAL A 2 -24.20 73.07 11.62
CA VAL A 2 -25.04 72.78 10.45
C VAL A 2 -24.87 71.31 10.11
N GLN A 3 -25.89 70.49 10.36
CA GLN A 3 -25.95 69.12 9.84
C GLN A 3 -26.09 69.23 8.33
N SER A 4 -25.08 68.76 7.58
CA SER A 4 -25.18 68.61 6.14
C SER A 4 -26.18 67.46 5.85
N SER A 5 -27.41 67.85 5.40
CA SER A 5 -28.39 66.89 4.89
C SER A 5 -27.87 66.43 3.52
N SER A 6 -27.41 65.17 3.44
CA SER A 6 -27.11 64.54 2.13
C SER A 6 -28.39 64.56 1.28
N THR A 7 -28.26 64.90 0.00
CA THR A 7 -29.39 64.91 -0.95
C THR A 7 -29.93 63.50 -1.15
N PHE A 8 -31.23 63.39 -1.55
CA PHE A 8 -31.84 62.06 -1.81
C PHE A 8 -31.08 61.25 -2.89
N ALA A 9 -30.51 61.93 -3.87
CA ALA A 9 -29.67 61.33 -4.92
C ALA A 9 -28.35 60.75 -4.36
N GLU A 10 -27.70 61.44 -3.40
CA GLU A 10 -26.48 60.98 -2.73
C GLU A 10 -26.75 59.75 -1.88
N ARG A 11 -27.88 59.67 -1.18
CA ARG A 11 -28.29 58.49 -0.40
C ARG A 11 -28.56 57.27 -1.29
N LEU A 12 -29.19 57.45 -2.48
CA LEU A 12 -29.44 56.40 -3.46
C LEU A 12 -28.14 55.91 -4.10
N SER A 13 -27.20 56.79 -4.39
CA SER A 13 -25.88 56.42 -4.91
C SER A 13 -25.04 55.64 -3.89
N ASP A 14 -25.05 56.13 -2.64
CA ASP A 14 -24.37 55.45 -1.52
C ASP A 14 -24.98 54.07 -1.23
N ASP A 15 -26.30 53.93 -1.31
CA ASP A 15 -26.98 52.65 -1.12
C ASP A 15 -26.65 51.69 -2.24
N SER A 16 -26.60 52.15 -3.47
CA SER A 16 -26.23 51.36 -4.66
C SER A 16 -24.77 50.87 -4.57
N ALA A 17 -23.85 51.76 -4.19
CA ALA A 17 -22.44 51.38 -4.00
C ALA A 17 -22.26 50.41 -2.85
N ARG A 18 -22.98 50.55 -1.75
CA ARG A 18 -22.97 49.63 -0.62
C ARG A 18 -23.51 48.27 -0.97
N VAL A 19 -24.62 48.21 -1.71
CA VAL A 19 -25.20 46.95 -2.19
C VAL A 19 -24.25 46.22 -3.15
N SER A 20 -23.65 46.96 -4.11
CA SER A 20 -22.65 46.39 -5.02
C SER A 20 -21.42 45.82 -4.28
N LYS A 21 -20.89 46.55 -3.30
CA LYS A 21 -19.78 46.10 -2.45
C LYS A 21 -20.17 44.85 -1.67
N ASN A 22 -21.38 44.80 -1.12
CA ASN A 22 -21.85 43.64 -0.36
C ASN A 22 -22.04 42.40 -1.26
N LEU A 23 -22.61 42.58 -2.47
CA LEU A 23 -22.73 41.48 -3.44
C LEU A 23 -21.36 40.92 -3.81
N HIS A 24 -20.38 41.80 -4.07
CA HIS A 24 -19.03 41.37 -4.35
C HIS A 24 -18.40 40.59 -3.15
N ALA A 25 -18.65 41.04 -1.91
CA ALA A 25 -18.19 40.32 -0.71
C ALA A 25 -18.86 38.95 -0.57
N ILE A 26 -20.19 38.84 -0.87
CA ILE A 26 -20.91 37.57 -0.87
C ILE A 26 -20.32 36.60 -1.90
N LEU A 27 -20.13 37.06 -3.14
CA LEU A 27 -19.62 36.21 -4.22
C LEU A 27 -18.18 35.71 -3.99
N ASN A 28 -17.40 36.42 -3.15
CA ASN A 28 -16.04 36.06 -2.77
C ASN A 28 -15.94 35.47 -1.36
N SER A 29 -17.07 35.21 -0.67
CA SER A 29 -17.03 34.64 0.66
C SER A 29 -16.81 33.12 0.60
N GLU A 30 -16.04 32.60 1.55
CA GLU A 30 -15.83 31.15 1.69
C GLU A 30 -17.16 30.38 1.88
N SER A 31 -18.14 31.00 2.52
CA SER A 31 -19.47 30.41 2.71
C SER A 31 -20.30 30.28 1.43
N TYR A 32 -19.98 31.04 0.38
CA TYR A 32 -20.65 30.99 -0.93
C TYR A 32 -19.96 30.03 -1.90
N GLN A 33 -19.41 28.95 -1.36
CA GLN A 33 -18.76 27.86 -2.09
C GLN A 33 -19.56 26.57 -1.91
N ARG A 34 -19.60 25.71 -2.92
CA ARG A 34 -20.23 24.39 -2.79
C ARG A 34 -19.42 23.53 -1.82
N ALA A 35 -20.07 22.93 -0.82
CA ALA A 35 -19.38 22.19 0.24
C ALA A 35 -18.43 21.08 -0.27
N HIS A 36 -18.77 20.38 -1.35
CA HIS A 36 -17.91 19.35 -1.93
C HIS A 36 -16.69 19.90 -2.71
N GLN A 37 -16.61 21.20 -2.92
CA GLN A 37 -15.50 21.92 -3.56
C GLN A 37 -14.69 22.72 -2.53
N ASP A 38 -15.16 22.77 -1.29
CA ASP A 38 -14.49 23.47 -0.20
C ASP A 38 -13.39 22.55 0.39
N ALA A 39 -12.17 22.73 -0.09
CA ALA A 39 -11.02 21.97 0.35
C ALA A 39 -10.72 22.21 1.85
N ALA A 40 -10.88 23.44 2.34
CA ALA A 40 -10.62 23.77 3.75
C ALA A 40 -11.62 23.06 4.68
N LEU A 41 -12.91 23.04 4.29
CA LEU A 41 -13.91 22.26 5.00
C LEU A 41 -13.57 20.77 4.99
N LEU A 42 -13.27 20.20 3.82
CA LEU A 42 -12.95 18.78 3.68
C LEU A 42 -11.71 18.35 4.47
N GLU A 43 -10.72 19.24 4.64
CA GLU A 43 -9.51 18.99 5.46
C GLU A 43 -9.75 19.15 6.97
N SER A 44 -10.87 19.76 7.38
CA SER A 44 -11.18 19.97 8.80
C SER A 44 -11.36 18.65 9.57
N ASP A 45 -11.15 18.69 10.89
CA ASP A 45 -11.34 17.52 11.76
C ASP A 45 -12.78 17.00 11.77
N SER A 46 -13.77 17.88 11.61
CA SER A 46 -15.20 17.52 11.56
C SER A 46 -15.54 16.66 10.33
N MET A 47 -14.75 16.77 9.25
CA MET A 47 -14.96 16.03 8.00
C MET A 47 -14.14 14.73 7.91
N ARG A 48 -13.51 14.27 9.00
CA ARG A 48 -12.75 13.02 9.03
C ARG A 48 -13.56 11.83 8.51
N GLY A 49 -14.81 11.67 8.95
CA GLY A 49 -15.68 10.58 8.49
C GLY A 49 -15.97 10.63 6.99
N VAL A 50 -16.13 11.84 6.44
CA VAL A 50 -16.33 12.03 5.00
C VAL A 50 -15.07 11.65 4.22
N ARG A 51 -13.89 12.06 4.69
CA ARG A 51 -12.62 11.67 4.05
C ARG A 51 -12.42 10.14 4.07
N MET A 52 -12.75 9.48 5.18
CA MET A 52 -12.70 8.01 5.26
C MET A 52 -13.65 7.36 4.24
N LEU A 53 -14.87 7.89 4.10
CA LEU A 53 -15.83 7.40 3.10
C LEU A 53 -15.30 7.59 1.67
N LEU A 54 -14.66 8.71 1.38
CA LEU A 54 -14.03 8.96 0.08
C LEU A 54 -12.88 7.96 -0.20
N GLU A 55 -12.05 7.65 0.80
CA GLU A 55 -10.98 6.65 0.66
C GLU A 55 -11.50 5.22 0.50
N ILE A 56 -12.68 4.90 0.99
CA ILE A 56 -13.36 3.63 0.70
C ILE A 56 -13.91 3.64 -0.73
N THR A 57 -14.62 4.70 -1.10
CA THR A 57 -15.44 4.72 -2.32
C THR A 57 -14.60 4.89 -3.59
N LYS A 58 -13.61 5.80 -3.59
CA LYS A 58 -12.81 6.14 -4.76
C LYS A 58 -12.09 4.93 -5.37
N PRO A 59 -11.29 4.13 -4.60
CA PRO A 59 -10.64 2.96 -5.17
C PRO A 59 -11.63 1.92 -5.66
N GLN A 60 -12.74 1.70 -4.96
CA GLN A 60 -13.75 0.73 -5.37
C GLN A 60 -14.40 1.11 -6.72
N SER A 61 -14.74 2.39 -6.90
CA SER A 61 -15.31 2.87 -8.17
C SER A 61 -14.33 2.65 -9.32
N VAL A 62 -13.07 3.07 -9.15
CA VAL A 62 -12.04 2.92 -10.18
C VAL A 62 -11.79 1.44 -10.50
N LEU A 63 -11.65 0.58 -9.48
CA LEU A 63 -11.41 -0.85 -9.70
C LEU A 63 -12.60 -1.53 -10.41
N ASN A 64 -13.85 -1.08 -10.16
CA ASN A 64 -15.01 -1.54 -10.89
C ASN A 64 -14.99 -1.09 -12.35
N ASP A 65 -14.65 0.17 -12.62
CA ASP A 65 -14.56 0.72 -13.99
C ASP A 65 -13.50 -0.02 -14.81
N TYR A 66 -12.39 -0.45 -14.16
CA TYR A 66 -11.33 -1.27 -14.77
C TYR A 66 -11.63 -2.77 -14.75
N GLN A 67 -12.81 -3.19 -14.28
CA GLN A 67 -13.23 -4.60 -14.19
C GLN A 67 -12.26 -5.49 -13.42
N ILE A 68 -11.63 -4.95 -12.37
CA ILE A 68 -10.73 -5.69 -11.49
C ILE A 68 -11.57 -6.48 -10.47
N GLU A 69 -11.74 -7.77 -10.69
CA GLU A 69 -12.55 -8.63 -9.83
C GLU A 69 -11.73 -9.34 -8.74
N SER A 70 -10.50 -9.71 -9.05
CA SER A 70 -9.62 -10.43 -8.14
C SER A 70 -8.19 -9.91 -8.14
N THR A 71 -7.56 -9.94 -6.97
CA THR A 71 -6.18 -9.49 -6.78
C THR A 71 -5.35 -10.55 -6.07
N VAL A 72 -4.05 -10.58 -6.36
CA VAL A 72 -3.04 -11.32 -5.58
C VAL A 72 -2.14 -10.32 -4.90
N ILE A 73 -2.09 -10.40 -3.58
CA ILE A 73 -1.31 -9.49 -2.76
C ILE A 73 0.15 -9.94 -2.73
N VAL A 74 1.07 -8.98 -2.93
CA VAL A 74 2.49 -9.21 -2.70
C VAL A 74 3.00 -8.20 -1.66
N PHE A 75 3.40 -8.72 -0.51
CA PHE A 75 4.03 -7.96 0.56
C PHE A 75 5.50 -8.31 0.71
N GLY A 76 6.30 -7.40 1.25
CA GLY A 76 7.70 -7.63 1.53
C GLY A 76 8.48 -6.37 1.86
N GLY A 77 9.76 -6.53 2.13
CA GLY A 77 10.63 -5.47 2.63
C GLY A 77 10.97 -4.41 1.59
N VAL A 78 10.90 -3.15 2.00
CA VAL A 78 11.29 -1.97 1.20
C VAL A 78 12.78 -1.89 0.89
N HIS A 79 13.62 -2.61 1.66
CA HIS A 79 15.07 -2.60 1.53
C HIS A 79 15.63 -3.82 0.77
N VAL A 80 14.79 -4.76 0.38
CA VAL A 80 15.18 -5.88 -0.48
C VAL A 80 15.20 -5.37 -1.92
N VAL A 81 16.38 -5.06 -2.42
CA VAL A 81 16.61 -4.47 -3.75
C VAL A 81 17.23 -5.49 -4.70
N SER A 82 17.31 -5.17 -5.99
CA SER A 82 17.96 -6.03 -6.99
C SER A 82 19.41 -6.34 -6.62
N HIS A 83 19.93 -7.47 -7.11
CA HIS A 83 21.30 -7.91 -6.84
C HIS A 83 22.34 -6.83 -7.17
N ASP A 84 22.21 -6.13 -8.30
CA ASP A 84 23.13 -5.06 -8.70
C ASP A 84 23.09 -3.88 -7.71
N ALA A 85 21.89 -3.45 -7.31
CA ALA A 85 21.75 -2.38 -6.33
C ALA A 85 22.29 -2.79 -4.95
N ALA A 86 22.03 -4.02 -4.51
CA ALA A 86 22.58 -4.55 -3.26
C ALA A 86 24.11 -4.65 -3.28
N ARG A 87 24.70 -5.02 -4.42
CA ARG A 87 26.15 -5.03 -4.63
C ARG A 87 26.74 -3.63 -4.49
N GLN A 88 26.14 -2.64 -5.16
CA GLN A 88 26.57 -1.24 -5.04
C GLN A 88 26.52 -0.72 -3.61
N LEU A 89 25.45 -1.08 -2.86
CA LEU A 89 25.33 -0.71 -1.44
C LEU A 89 26.43 -1.35 -0.61
N LEU A 90 26.79 -2.61 -0.88
CA LEU A 90 27.88 -3.32 -0.19
C LEU A 90 29.23 -2.67 -0.50
N ASP A 91 29.54 -2.42 -1.77
CA ASP A 91 30.79 -1.79 -2.21
C ASP A 91 30.96 -0.39 -1.57
N GLN A 92 29.87 0.38 -1.48
CA GLN A 92 29.89 1.69 -0.81
C GLN A 92 30.10 1.56 0.70
N ALA A 93 29.47 0.58 1.33
CA ALA A 93 29.61 0.34 2.76
C ALA A 93 31.03 -0.15 3.12
N GLU A 94 31.66 -0.96 2.26
CA GLU A 94 33.04 -1.40 2.36
C GLU A 94 34.03 -0.23 2.30
N LYS A 95 33.92 0.60 1.26
CA LYS A 95 34.73 1.82 1.13
C LYS A 95 34.59 2.74 2.33
N ASN A 96 33.38 2.90 2.86
CA ASN A 96 33.16 3.72 4.05
C ASN A 96 33.80 3.10 5.29
N LEU A 97 33.82 1.77 5.41
CA LEU A 97 34.46 1.05 6.51
C LEU A 97 35.99 1.17 6.44
N ASP A 98 36.59 1.14 5.24
CA ASP A 98 38.04 1.30 5.03
C ASP A 98 38.53 2.66 5.47
N VAL A 99 37.73 3.72 5.37
CA VAL A 99 38.06 5.07 5.86
C VAL A 99 38.18 5.13 7.37
N ASP A 100 37.35 4.37 8.10
CA ASP A 100 37.41 4.27 9.57
C ASP A 100 36.99 2.85 10.02
N PRO A 101 37.97 1.92 10.05
CA PRO A 101 37.72 0.53 10.41
C PRO A 101 37.31 0.31 11.87
N GLN A 102 37.43 1.30 12.73
CA GLN A 102 37.03 1.18 14.13
C GLN A 102 35.61 1.67 14.40
N SER A 103 34.99 2.37 13.47
CA SER A 103 33.63 2.89 13.61
C SER A 103 32.59 1.78 13.73
N VAL A 104 31.91 1.72 14.87
CA VAL A 104 30.83 0.75 15.15
C VAL A 104 29.67 0.92 14.17
N SER A 105 29.32 2.18 13.81
CA SER A 105 28.25 2.47 12.88
C SER A 105 28.56 1.97 11.47
N ARG A 106 29.80 2.12 10.99
CA ARG A 106 30.24 1.65 9.68
C ARG A 106 30.33 0.13 9.62
N LYS A 107 30.81 -0.53 10.67
CA LYS A 107 30.75 -2.00 10.79
C LYS A 107 29.32 -2.53 10.69
N ARG A 108 28.38 -1.87 11.37
CA ARG A 108 26.95 -2.23 11.29
C ARG A 108 26.38 -1.98 9.90
N ALA A 109 26.74 -0.88 9.25
CA ALA A 109 26.31 -0.58 7.89
C ALA A 109 26.80 -1.63 6.88
N TYR A 110 28.09 -2.01 6.97
CA TYR A 110 28.68 -3.09 6.16
C TYR A 110 27.97 -4.42 6.40
N SER A 111 27.78 -4.82 7.66
CA SER A 111 27.09 -6.07 7.99
C SER A 111 25.64 -6.09 7.46
N ARG A 112 24.92 -4.96 7.51
CA ARG A 112 23.59 -4.83 6.93
C ARG A 112 23.62 -4.95 5.41
N ALA A 113 24.54 -4.25 4.75
CA ALA A 113 24.67 -4.30 3.29
C ALA A 113 25.00 -5.73 2.81
N LYS A 114 25.88 -6.45 3.53
CA LYS A 114 26.14 -7.86 3.25
C LYS A 114 24.89 -8.72 3.36
N ARG A 115 24.11 -8.53 4.44
CA ARG A 115 22.86 -9.27 4.63
C ARG A 115 21.80 -8.92 3.56
N LEU A 116 21.71 -7.67 3.14
CA LEU A 116 20.82 -7.27 2.07
C LEU A 116 21.22 -7.89 0.73
N LEU A 117 22.52 -8.07 0.45
CA LEU A 117 22.96 -8.80 -0.73
C LEU A 117 22.55 -10.28 -0.69
N GLU A 118 22.60 -10.92 0.49
CA GLU A 118 22.12 -12.31 0.67
C GLU A 118 20.59 -12.41 0.40
N LEU A 119 19.82 -11.37 0.70
CA LEU A 119 18.37 -11.31 0.48
C LEU A 119 17.96 -10.83 -0.93
N ALA A 120 18.92 -10.38 -1.75
CA ALA A 120 18.62 -9.76 -3.04
C ALA A 120 17.92 -10.70 -4.03
N HIS A 121 18.12 -12.03 -3.93
CA HIS A 121 17.43 -13.00 -4.78
C HIS A 121 15.90 -12.93 -4.61
N PHE A 122 15.40 -12.56 -3.43
CA PHE A 122 13.95 -12.40 -3.22
C PHE A 122 13.33 -11.27 -4.07
N TYR A 123 14.14 -10.29 -4.50
CA TYR A 123 13.68 -9.29 -5.47
C TYR A 123 13.38 -9.95 -6.82
N ASP A 124 14.26 -10.82 -7.28
CA ASP A 124 14.09 -11.51 -8.55
C ASP A 124 12.95 -12.55 -8.47
N ASP A 125 12.83 -13.25 -7.34
CA ASP A 125 11.73 -14.18 -7.07
C ASP A 125 10.37 -13.47 -7.07
N ALA A 126 10.26 -12.32 -6.40
CA ALA A 126 9.03 -11.51 -6.37
C ALA A 126 8.65 -10.99 -7.76
N ARG A 127 9.65 -10.55 -8.55
CA ARG A 127 9.45 -10.14 -9.95
C ARG A 127 8.99 -11.31 -10.81
N GLN A 128 9.62 -12.48 -10.65
CA GLN A 128 9.26 -13.69 -11.40
C GLN A 128 7.85 -14.17 -11.03
N PHE A 129 7.50 -14.18 -9.73
CA PHE A 129 6.16 -14.53 -9.27
C PHE A 129 5.09 -13.63 -9.90
N ALA A 130 5.27 -12.33 -9.81
CA ALA A 130 4.30 -11.38 -10.36
C ALA A 130 4.19 -11.50 -11.89
N ARG A 131 5.32 -11.71 -12.58
CA ARG A 131 5.36 -11.97 -14.02
C ARG A 131 4.60 -13.26 -14.38
N LEU A 132 4.81 -14.34 -13.63
CA LEU A 132 4.11 -15.61 -13.82
C LEU A 132 2.59 -15.41 -13.71
N VAL A 133 2.12 -14.87 -12.58
CA VAL A 133 0.69 -14.63 -12.32
C VAL A 133 0.06 -13.75 -13.41
N SER A 134 0.75 -12.68 -13.79
CA SER A 134 0.25 -11.70 -14.77
C SER A 134 0.29 -12.19 -16.22
N SER A 135 1.07 -13.24 -16.52
CA SER A 135 1.16 -13.85 -17.88
C SER A 135 0.08 -14.88 -18.14
N LEU A 136 -0.61 -15.33 -17.10
CA LEU A 136 -1.62 -16.37 -17.23
C LEU A 136 -2.87 -15.84 -17.95
N PRO A 137 -3.48 -16.66 -18.81
CA PRO A 137 -4.79 -16.32 -19.36
C PRO A 137 -5.81 -16.17 -18.21
N ALA A 138 -6.82 -15.34 -18.45
CA ALA A 138 -7.91 -15.19 -17.51
C ALA A 138 -8.55 -16.57 -17.24
N ASP A 139 -8.54 -17.00 -15.99
CA ASP A 139 -9.24 -18.19 -15.57
C ASP A 139 -10.73 -17.85 -15.36
N ASP A 140 -11.64 -18.55 -16.00
CA ASP A 140 -13.09 -18.24 -16.03
C ASP A 140 -13.42 -16.77 -16.38
N GLY A 141 -12.58 -16.11 -17.19
CA GLY A 141 -12.72 -14.70 -17.54
C GLY A 141 -12.14 -13.72 -16.53
N ARG A 142 -11.55 -14.19 -15.43
CA ARG A 142 -10.94 -13.36 -14.39
C ARG A 142 -9.44 -13.33 -14.52
N ARG A 143 -8.87 -12.14 -14.55
CA ARG A 143 -7.43 -11.93 -14.43
C ARG A 143 -7.10 -11.64 -12.98
N HIS A 144 -6.10 -12.35 -12.44
CA HIS A 144 -5.55 -12.03 -11.14
C HIS A 144 -4.59 -10.84 -11.27
N VAL A 145 -4.96 -9.70 -10.71
CA VAL A 145 -4.16 -8.49 -10.78
C VAL A 145 -3.26 -8.39 -9.55
N ILE A 146 -1.97 -8.17 -9.78
CA ILE A 146 -1.02 -7.96 -8.68
C ILE A 146 -1.34 -6.64 -7.96
N VAL A 147 -1.40 -6.69 -6.63
CA VAL A 147 -1.55 -5.53 -5.76
C VAL A 147 -0.42 -5.48 -4.74
N THR A 148 0.18 -4.31 -4.60
CA THR A 148 1.24 -4.03 -3.63
C THR A 148 1.01 -2.72 -2.91
N GLY A 149 1.83 -2.41 -1.90
CA GLY A 149 1.84 -1.09 -1.26
C GLY A 149 2.46 0.03 -2.11
N GLY A 150 2.88 -0.26 -3.34
CA GLY A 150 3.37 0.73 -4.29
C GLY A 150 4.74 1.35 -3.98
N GLY A 151 5.41 0.92 -2.92
CA GLY A 151 6.74 1.41 -2.51
C GLY A 151 7.91 0.68 -3.21
N PRO A 152 9.15 0.92 -2.75
CA PRO A 152 10.34 0.26 -3.27
C PRO A 152 10.50 -1.18 -2.79
N GLY A 153 11.57 -1.84 -3.20
CA GLY A 153 11.97 -3.16 -2.76
C GLY A 153 11.10 -4.27 -3.36
N ILE A 154 10.61 -5.19 -2.54
CA ILE A 154 9.77 -6.31 -2.99
C ILE A 154 8.51 -5.82 -3.71
N MET A 155 7.90 -4.74 -3.26
CA MET A 155 6.73 -4.15 -3.90
C MET A 155 7.04 -3.67 -5.33
N GLU A 156 8.19 -3.00 -5.50
CA GLU A 156 8.69 -2.60 -6.81
C GLU A 156 8.99 -3.81 -7.69
N ALA A 157 9.64 -4.84 -7.15
CA ALA A 157 9.95 -6.05 -7.87
C ALA A 157 8.69 -6.73 -8.43
N ALA A 158 7.66 -6.88 -7.61
CA ALA A 158 6.38 -7.45 -8.02
C ALA A 158 5.69 -6.57 -9.08
N ASN A 159 5.64 -5.26 -8.88
CA ASN A 159 5.06 -4.34 -9.86
C ASN A 159 5.82 -4.41 -11.19
N ARG A 160 7.16 -4.45 -11.15
CA ARG A 160 7.99 -4.61 -12.34
C ARG A 160 7.73 -5.92 -13.07
N GLY A 161 7.50 -7.02 -12.35
CA GLY A 161 7.18 -8.32 -12.94
C GLY A 161 5.88 -8.30 -13.76
N ALA A 162 4.82 -7.66 -13.25
CA ALA A 162 3.57 -7.46 -13.98
C ALA A 162 3.74 -6.49 -15.17
N PHE A 163 4.51 -5.41 -14.96
CA PHE A 163 4.84 -4.43 -16.00
C PHE A 163 5.62 -5.06 -17.17
N ASP A 164 6.54 -5.99 -16.91
CA ASP A 164 7.34 -6.69 -17.94
C ASP A 164 6.49 -7.42 -18.97
N VAL A 165 5.27 -7.79 -18.63
CA VAL A 165 4.31 -8.50 -19.51
C VAL A 165 3.15 -7.63 -19.95
N GLY A 166 3.20 -6.32 -19.68
CA GLY A 166 2.17 -5.37 -20.08
C GLY A 166 0.84 -5.54 -19.33
N ALA A 167 0.85 -6.15 -18.16
CA ALA A 167 -0.35 -6.38 -17.37
C ALA A 167 -0.70 -5.15 -16.50
N GLN A 168 -1.98 -5.01 -16.16
CA GLN A 168 -2.44 -4.07 -15.15
C GLN A 168 -1.94 -4.48 -13.78
N LEU A 169 -1.63 -3.49 -12.93
CA LEU A 169 -1.22 -3.72 -11.56
C LEU A 169 -1.60 -2.54 -10.65
N ILE A 170 -1.80 -2.82 -9.38
CA ILE A 170 -2.34 -1.88 -8.41
C ILE A 170 -1.27 -1.51 -7.39
N GLY A 171 -1.17 -0.20 -7.09
CA GLY A 171 -0.39 0.34 -5.99
C GLY A 171 -1.27 1.03 -4.95
N LEU A 172 -1.25 0.55 -3.72
CA LEU A 172 -1.96 1.15 -2.60
C LEU A 172 -0.97 1.88 -1.70
N ASN A 173 -0.63 3.12 -2.06
CA ASN A 173 0.32 3.94 -1.31
C ASN A 173 -0.33 4.55 -0.06
N ILE A 174 0.51 4.96 0.88
CA ILE A 174 0.12 5.62 2.12
C ILE A 174 0.93 6.91 2.29
N THR A 175 0.31 7.97 2.78
CA THR A 175 1.00 9.20 3.15
C THR A 175 1.87 8.94 4.37
N LEU A 176 3.19 9.13 4.22
CA LEU A 176 4.17 9.00 5.30
C LEU A 176 4.86 10.33 5.54
N PRO A 177 5.37 10.57 6.77
CA PRO A 177 6.26 11.70 7.03
C PRO A 177 7.52 11.60 6.15
N GLY A 178 7.77 12.64 5.37
CA GLY A 178 8.85 12.68 4.39
C GLY A 178 8.35 12.49 2.96
N GLU A 179 9.23 12.75 2.00
CA GLU A 179 8.92 12.63 0.58
C GLU A 179 9.01 11.14 0.17
N GLN A 180 7.89 10.58 -0.26
CA GLN A 180 7.82 9.21 -0.77
C GLN A 180 7.04 9.21 -2.09
N HIS A 181 7.70 8.72 -3.15
CA HIS A 181 7.07 8.51 -4.44
C HIS A 181 6.69 7.03 -4.62
N PRO A 182 5.60 6.74 -5.34
CA PRO A 182 5.32 5.38 -5.79
C PRO A 182 6.43 4.88 -6.72
N ASN A 183 6.62 3.55 -6.77
CA ASN A 183 7.53 3.00 -7.77
C ASN A 183 6.95 3.23 -9.19
N PRO A 184 7.82 3.37 -10.22
CA PRO A 184 7.40 3.83 -11.55
C PRO A 184 6.71 2.76 -12.42
N TYR A 185 6.50 1.55 -11.91
CA TYR A 185 5.94 0.44 -12.68
C TYR A 185 4.43 0.28 -12.55
N ILE A 186 3.78 1.03 -11.63
CA ILE A 186 2.34 0.93 -11.35
C ILE A 186 1.52 1.47 -12.53
N THR A 187 0.38 0.84 -12.83
CA THR A 187 -0.60 1.40 -13.76
C THR A 187 -1.09 2.75 -13.22
N PRO A 188 -0.92 3.86 -13.95
CA PRO A 188 -1.14 5.20 -13.39
C PRO A 188 -2.53 5.39 -12.76
N GLU A 189 -3.58 4.88 -13.40
CA GLU A 189 -4.96 5.00 -12.96
C GLU A 189 -5.28 4.08 -11.77
N LEU A 190 -4.43 3.09 -11.50
CA LEU A 190 -4.59 2.12 -10.41
C LEU A 190 -3.61 2.37 -9.25
N CYS A 191 -3.02 3.58 -9.21
CA CYS A 191 -2.16 4.03 -8.11
C CYS A 191 -2.96 4.92 -7.16
N PHE A 192 -3.23 4.44 -5.96
CA PHE A 192 -4.03 5.14 -4.95
C PHE A 192 -3.17 5.60 -3.80
N LEU A 193 -3.48 6.78 -3.24
CA LEU A 193 -2.82 7.34 -2.06
C LEU A 193 -3.82 7.43 -0.91
N PHE A 194 -3.49 6.82 0.22
CA PHE A 194 -4.30 6.77 1.43
C PHE A 194 -3.68 7.63 2.55
N ASN A 195 -4.54 8.18 3.41
CA ASN A 195 -4.15 8.79 4.68
C ASN A 195 -4.36 7.83 5.86
N TYR A 196 -5.30 6.88 5.73
CA TYR A 196 -5.67 5.97 6.83
C TYR A 196 -5.16 4.55 6.57
N PHE A 197 -4.25 4.06 7.42
CA PHE A 197 -3.71 2.69 7.33
C PHE A 197 -4.82 1.63 7.33
N SER A 198 -5.82 1.78 8.18
CA SER A 198 -6.93 0.82 8.28
C SER A 198 -7.72 0.68 6.98
N LEU A 199 -7.95 1.78 6.27
CA LEU A 199 -8.68 1.75 4.99
C LEU A 199 -7.82 1.17 3.86
N ARG A 200 -6.53 1.49 3.84
CA ARG A 200 -5.59 0.86 2.92
C ARG A 200 -5.56 -0.65 3.10
N LYS A 201 -5.46 -1.15 4.33
CA LYS A 201 -5.50 -2.58 4.66
C LYS A 201 -6.80 -3.25 4.23
N PHE A 202 -7.94 -2.58 4.47
CA PHE A 202 -9.24 -3.03 4.00
C PHE A 202 -9.24 -3.27 2.48
N HIS A 203 -8.66 -2.36 1.68
CA HIS A 203 -8.58 -2.51 0.23
C HIS A 203 -7.65 -3.65 -0.23
N PHE A 204 -6.56 -3.93 0.47
CA PHE A 204 -5.74 -5.10 0.17
C PHE A 204 -6.55 -6.38 0.23
N VAL A 205 -7.32 -6.52 1.30
CA VAL A 205 -7.99 -7.80 1.61
C VAL A 205 -9.27 -7.97 0.80
N MET A 206 -9.97 -6.89 0.41
CA MET A 206 -11.34 -6.93 -0.09
C MET A 206 -11.52 -7.77 -1.36
N ARG A 207 -10.59 -7.70 -2.31
CA ARG A 207 -10.63 -8.42 -3.60
C ARG A 207 -9.58 -9.53 -3.71
N SER A 208 -8.82 -9.77 -2.62
CA SER A 208 -7.74 -10.73 -2.68
C SER A 208 -8.23 -12.17 -2.74
N VAL A 209 -7.59 -12.94 -3.59
CA VAL A 209 -7.74 -14.38 -3.73
C VAL A 209 -6.51 -15.14 -3.20
N GLY A 210 -5.45 -14.44 -2.82
CA GLY A 210 -4.25 -14.98 -2.23
C GLY A 210 -3.27 -13.89 -1.83
N ALA A 211 -2.37 -14.23 -0.91
CA ALA A 211 -1.30 -13.34 -0.46
C ALA A 211 0.04 -14.09 -0.41
N VAL A 212 1.08 -13.47 -0.97
CA VAL A 212 2.47 -13.92 -0.86
C VAL A 212 3.28 -12.88 -0.12
N LEU A 213 3.95 -13.33 0.95
CA LEU A 213 4.75 -12.48 1.81
C LEU A 213 6.22 -12.89 1.72
N PHE A 214 7.00 -12.02 1.11
CA PHE A 214 8.46 -12.12 1.03
C PHE A 214 9.11 -11.55 2.30
N PRO A 215 10.41 -11.83 2.56
CA PRO A 215 11.12 -11.25 3.69
C PRO A 215 10.92 -9.75 3.83
N GLY A 216 10.54 -9.29 5.02
CA GLY A 216 10.23 -7.89 5.29
C GLY A 216 10.28 -7.52 6.76
N GLY A 217 10.03 -6.25 7.07
CA GLY A 217 10.05 -5.72 8.43
C GLY A 217 8.66 -5.62 9.06
N PHE A 218 8.51 -4.67 9.99
CA PHE A 218 7.29 -4.49 10.76
C PHE A 218 6.03 -4.28 9.90
N GLY A 219 6.11 -3.54 8.79
CA GLY A 219 4.95 -3.37 7.89
C GLY A 219 4.51 -4.70 7.27
N THR A 220 5.45 -5.56 6.89
CA THR A 220 5.14 -6.89 6.35
C THR A 220 4.55 -7.82 7.42
N LEU A 221 5.05 -7.75 8.66
CA LEU A 221 4.52 -8.50 9.80
C LEU A 221 3.11 -8.02 10.19
N ASP A 222 2.88 -6.73 10.18
CA ASP A 222 1.58 -6.12 10.45
C ASP A 222 0.51 -6.65 9.47
N GLU A 223 0.82 -6.70 8.18
CA GLU A 223 -0.07 -7.25 7.16
C GLU A 223 -0.21 -8.78 7.28
N LEU A 224 0.85 -9.51 7.65
CA LEU A 224 0.78 -10.95 7.90
C LEU A 224 -0.21 -11.28 9.01
N PHE A 225 -0.03 -10.68 10.17
CA PHE A 225 -0.86 -10.99 11.32
C PHE A 225 -2.31 -10.51 11.17
N GLU A 226 -2.54 -9.44 10.41
CA GLU A 226 -3.90 -9.04 10.05
C GLU A 226 -4.59 -10.13 9.21
N VAL A 227 -3.94 -10.58 8.13
CA VAL A 227 -4.52 -11.62 7.25
C VAL A 227 -4.73 -12.92 8.01
N LEU A 228 -3.77 -13.35 8.84
CA LEU A 228 -3.91 -14.55 9.66
C LEU A 228 -5.06 -14.42 10.66
N THR A 229 -5.21 -13.27 11.31
CA THR A 229 -6.30 -13.01 12.25
C THR A 229 -7.67 -13.02 11.56
N LEU A 230 -7.79 -12.41 10.39
CA LEU A 230 -9.02 -12.42 9.62
C LEU A 230 -9.42 -13.83 9.17
N ARG A 231 -8.44 -14.67 8.81
CA ARG A 231 -8.67 -16.09 8.51
C ARG A 231 -9.08 -16.89 9.74
N GLN A 232 -8.32 -16.76 10.83
CA GLN A 232 -8.56 -17.46 12.09
C GLN A 232 -9.96 -17.18 12.63
N THR A 233 -10.45 -15.94 12.52
CA THR A 233 -11.73 -15.50 13.06
C THR A 233 -12.91 -15.70 12.10
N GLY A 234 -12.68 -16.18 10.89
CA GLY A 234 -13.73 -16.36 9.89
C GLY A 234 -14.35 -15.04 9.38
N MET A 235 -13.72 -13.89 9.67
CA MET A 235 -14.24 -12.56 9.31
C MET A 235 -14.16 -12.28 7.80
N LYS A 236 -13.43 -13.09 7.07
CA LYS A 236 -13.31 -13.03 5.61
C LYS A 236 -13.31 -14.44 5.02
N ARG A 237 -13.81 -14.55 3.77
CA ARG A 237 -13.61 -15.77 2.97
C ARG A 237 -12.13 -16.17 3.01
N SER A 238 -11.87 -17.42 3.30
CA SER A 238 -10.52 -17.96 3.41
C SER A 238 -9.72 -17.72 2.12
N ILE A 239 -8.50 -17.16 2.25
CA ILE A 239 -7.56 -16.97 1.15
C ILE A 239 -6.24 -17.66 1.52
N PRO A 240 -5.52 -18.29 0.56
CA PRO A 240 -4.22 -18.86 0.83
C PRO A 240 -3.20 -17.77 1.20
N VAL A 241 -2.38 -18.06 2.21
CA VAL A 241 -1.28 -17.23 2.65
C VAL A 241 0.01 -17.99 2.44
N VAL A 242 0.92 -17.44 1.65
CA VAL A 242 2.22 -18.04 1.34
C VAL A 242 3.32 -17.20 1.97
N LEU A 243 4.12 -17.80 2.83
CA LEU A 243 5.34 -17.22 3.37
C LEU A 243 6.52 -17.67 2.49
N PHE A 244 7.00 -16.77 1.64
CA PHE A 244 8.10 -17.06 0.73
C PHE A 244 9.44 -16.83 1.41
N GLY A 245 10.32 -17.87 1.43
CA GLY A 245 11.60 -17.83 2.12
C GLY A 245 11.56 -18.57 3.47
N ARG A 246 11.55 -19.92 3.46
CA ARG A 246 11.42 -20.77 4.65
C ARG A 246 12.43 -20.41 5.75
N ASP A 247 13.70 -20.28 5.41
CA ASP A 247 14.75 -19.96 6.40
C ASP A 247 14.50 -18.60 7.08
N TYR A 248 14.07 -17.60 6.32
CA TYR A 248 13.76 -16.28 6.87
C TYR A 248 12.63 -16.34 7.89
N TRP A 249 11.49 -16.94 7.50
CA TRP A 249 10.28 -16.96 8.32
C TRP A 249 10.44 -17.83 9.55
N SER A 250 11.03 -19.01 9.43
CA SER A 250 11.30 -19.93 10.58
C SER A 250 12.28 -19.36 11.60
N ARG A 251 13.17 -18.45 11.18
CA ARG A 251 14.08 -17.74 12.10
C ARG A 251 13.45 -16.50 12.72
N LEU A 252 12.46 -15.91 12.06
CA LEU A 252 11.83 -14.68 12.53
C LEU A 252 10.69 -14.95 13.51
N ILE A 253 9.91 -16.01 13.27
CA ILE A 253 8.72 -16.35 14.05
C ILE A 253 8.76 -17.83 14.37
N ASP A 254 8.71 -18.14 15.66
CA ASP A 254 8.54 -19.50 16.15
C ASP A 254 7.03 -19.79 16.27
N PHE A 255 6.43 -20.29 15.19
CA PHE A 255 5.01 -20.60 15.13
C PHE A 255 4.66 -21.82 16.01
N ASP A 256 5.56 -22.79 16.11
CA ASP A 256 5.37 -23.97 16.97
C ASP A 256 5.30 -23.54 18.45
N PHE A 257 6.15 -22.60 18.85
CA PHE A 257 6.10 -22.03 20.21
C PHE A 257 4.76 -21.35 20.51
N LEU A 258 4.14 -20.69 19.54
CA LEU A 258 2.81 -20.08 19.73
C LEU A 258 1.74 -21.14 19.98
N SER A 259 1.80 -22.27 19.28
CA SER A 259 0.89 -23.41 19.47
C SER A 259 1.16 -24.12 20.79
N ASP A 260 2.41 -24.50 21.07
CA ASP A 260 2.83 -25.13 22.32
C ASP A 260 2.46 -24.30 23.56
N SER A 261 2.47 -23.00 23.45
CA SER A 261 2.05 -22.07 24.52
C SER A 261 0.53 -21.97 24.68
N GLY A 262 -0.26 -22.62 23.83
CA GLY A 262 -1.72 -22.56 23.84
C GLY A 262 -2.33 -21.21 23.44
N LEU A 263 -1.55 -20.35 22.79
CA LEU A 263 -1.99 -19.04 22.32
C LEU A 263 -2.64 -19.10 20.93
N VAL A 264 -2.26 -20.12 20.17
CA VAL A 264 -2.77 -20.44 18.84
C VAL A 264 -3.11 -21.91 18.80
N ALA A 265 -4.25 -22.30 18.26
CA ALA A 265 -4.59 -23.72 18.11
C ALA A 265 -3.76 -24.38 16.99
N ASP A 266 -3.48 -25.68 17.13
CA ASP A 266 -2.64 -26.44 16.18
C ASP A 266 -3.15 -26.32 14.74
N GLU A 267 -4.48 -26.37 14.53
CA GLU A 267 -5.12 -26.19 13.24
C GLU A 267 -4.87 -24.82 12.59
N HIS A 268 -4.54 -23.80 13.38
CA HIS A 268 -4.20 -22.48 12.86
C HIS A 268 -2.80 -22.41 12.25
N LEU A 269 -1.94 -23.39 12.47
CA LEU A 269 -0.68 -23.53 11.76
C LEU A 269 -0.88 -23.87 10.28
N ASP A 270 -2.05 -24.39 9.92
CA ASP A 270 -2.46 -24.66 8.55
C ASP A 270 -2.99 -23.41 7.80
N LEU A 271 -3.10 -22.25 8.47
CA LEU A 271 -3.54 -21.02 7.83
C LEU A 271 -2.54 -20.45 6.81
N PHE A 272 -1.30 -20.91 6.81
CA PHE A 272 -0.27 -20.51 5.87
C PHE A 272 0.53 -21.70 5.35
N ARG A 273 1.24 -21.48 4.26
CA ARG A 273 2.23 -22.43 3.74
C ARG A 273 3.55 -21.71 3.50
N MET A 274 4.67 -22.39 3.72
CA MET A 274 6.00 -21.86 3.44
C MET A 274 6.59 -22.50 2.19
N THR A 275 7.22 -21.70 1.34
CA THR A 275 7.92 -22.19 0.14
C THR A 275 9.13 -21.32 -0.20
N ASP A 276 10.03 -21.88 -1.02
CA ASP A 276 11.14 -21.17 -1.66
C ASP A 276 11.02 -21.25 -3.19
N SER A 277 9.86 -21.71 -3.72
CA SER A 277 9.61 -21.86 -5.14
C SER A 277 8.48 -20.96 -5.62
N VAL A 278 8.75 -20.20 -6.69
CA VAL A 278 7.76 -19.33 -7.33
C VAL A 278 6.58 -20.15 -7.88
N ASP A 279 6.87 -21.29 -8.52
CA ASP A 279 5.83 -22.16 -9.08
C ASP A 279 4.96 -22.78 -7.99
N GLU A 280 5.57 -23.24 -6.88
CA GLU A 280 4.84 -23.77 -5.73
C GLU A 280 3.98 -22.67 -5.06
N ALA A 281 4.49 -21.44 -4.94
CA ALA A 281 3.73 -20.33 -4.40
C ALA A 281 2.46 -20.04 -5.21
N TRP A 282 2.57 -20.08 -6.52
CA TRP A 282 1.41 -19.92 -7.38
C TRP A 282 0.46 -21.12 -7.32
N GLU A 283 1.00 -22.34 -7.30
CA GLU A 283 0.19 -23.56 -7.22
C GLU A 283 -0.64 -23.60 -5.93
N ILE A 284 -0.08 -23.21 -4.80
CA ILE A 284 -0.81 -23.07 -3.53
C ILE A 284 -2.00 -22.11 -3.67
N ILE A 285 -1.80 -20.97 -4.35
CA ILE A 285 -2.89 -19.99 -4.54
C ILE A 285 -3.94 -20.52 -5.49
N ARG A 286 -3.52 -21.08 -6.62
CA ARG A 286 -4.41 -21.52 -7.68
C ARG A 286 -5.28 -22.72 -7.29
N THR A 287 -4.73 -23.63 -6.48
CA THR A 287 -5.43 -24.86 -6.07
C THR A 287 -6.19 -24.72 -4.76
N PHE A 288 -6.07 -23.57 -4.10
CA PHE A 288 -6.75 -23.35 -2.84
C PHE A 288 -8.28 -23.38 -3.03
N GLN A 289 -8.90 -24.37 -2.42
CA GLN A 289 -10.35 -24.42 -2.27
C GLN A 289 -10.70 -23.83 -0.90
N ALA A 290 -11.44 -22.73 -0.88
CA ALA A 290 -12.00 -22.25 0.36
C ALA A 290 -12.98 -23.32 0.85
N ASP A 291 -12.78 -23.81 2.06
CA ASP A 291 -13.81 -24.60 2.71
C ASP A 291 -15.08 -23.75 2.76
N ASP A 292 -16.14 -24.23 2.13
CA ASP A 292 -17.46 -23.61 2.18
C ASP A 292 -17.93 -23.72 3.64
N ALA A 293 -17.71 -22.66 4.43
CA ALA A 293 -18.20 -22.53 5.80
C ALA A 293 -19.52 -21.77 5.80
#